data_39ce2237a73daed360e038bd427e3182
#
_entry.id   39ce2237a73daed360e038bd427e3182
#
_cell.length_a   1.000
_cell.length_b   1.000
_cell.length_c   1.000
_cell.angle_alpha   90.00
_cell.angle_beta   90.00
_cell.angle_gamma   90.00
#
_symmetry.space_group_name_H-M   'P 1'
#
loop_
_entity.id
_entity.type
_entity.pdbx_description
1 polymer ?
#
loop_
_entity_poly.entity_id
_entity_poly.type
_entity_poly.pdbx_seq_one_letter_code
_entity_poly.pdbx_strand_id
1 'polypeptide(L)' 'MINLKLKSARVTKDLTQQGLADVIGISRQTISAIEKGEYNPTIDLYIAICKTLDQLFGEAED' A
#
# COMPACT_ATOMS: atom_id res chain seq x y z
N MET A 1 10.47 -2.08 11.78
CA MET A 1 9.16 -1.77 12.33
C MET A 1 8.07 -2.18 11.37
N ILE A 2 7.00 -2.75 11.85
CA ILE A 2 5.91 -3.20 11.00
C ILE A 2 5.04 -2.01 10.62
N ASN A 3 4.66 -1.95 9.36
CA ASN A 3 3.79 -0.88 8.89
C ASN A 3 2.34 -1.35 8.94
N LEU A 4 1.76 -1.26 10.11
CA LEU A 4 0.40 -1.72 10.32
C LEU A 4 -0.64 -0.85 9.61
N LYS A 5 -0.31 0.42 9.40
CA LYS A 5 -1.25 1.29 8.71
C LYS A 5 -1.42 0.89 7.25
N LEU A 6 -0.35 0.54 6.60
CA LEU A 6 -0.43 0.11 5.21
C LEU A 6 -1.24 -1.18 5.11
N LYS A 7 -0.92 -2.14 5.96
CA LYS A 7 -1.63 -3.41 5.91
C LYS A 7 -3.11 -3.23 6.21
N SER A 8 -3.42 -2.43 7.21
CA SER A 8 -4.80 -2.21 7.61
C SER A 8 -5.59 -1.53 6.49
N ALA A 9 -5.01 -0.51 5.88
CA ALA A 9 -5.69 0.19 4.79
C ALA A 9 -5.93 -0.73 3.61
N ARG A 10 -4.93 -1.54 3.28
CA ARG A 10 -5.06 -2.48 2.18
C ARG A 10 -6.16 -3.50 2.43
N VAL A 11 -6.17 -4.08 3.61
CA VAL A 11 -7.16 -5.10 3.95
C VAL A 11 -8.56 -4.51 3.99
N THR A 12 -8.69 -3.29 4.49
CA THR A 12 -9.97 -2.61 4.54
C THR A 12 -10.57 -2.46 3.14
N LYS A 13 -9.72 -2.36 2.14
CA LYS A 13 -10.18 -2.24 0.76
C LYS A 13 -10.28 -3.57 0.05
N ASP A 14 -10.12 -4.67 0.78
CA ASP A 14 -10.18 -6.00 0.19
C ASP A 14 -9.11 -6.22 -0.88
N LEU A 15 -7.98 -5.57 -0.74
CA LEU A 15 -6.89 -5.74 -1.67
C LEU A 15 -5.89 -6.75 -1.15
N THR A 16 -5.47 -7.66 -2.02
CA THR A 16 -4.37 -8.55 -1.66
C THR A 16 -3.06 -7.78 -1.84
N GLN A 17 -1.97 -8.32 -1.32
CA GLN A 17 -0.66 -7.73 -1.55
C GLN A 17 -0.37 -7.67 -3.05
N GLN A 18 -0.70 -8.72 -3.77
CA GLN A 18 -0.48 -8.75 -5.21
C GLN A 18 -1.34 -7.70 -5.92
N GLY A 19 -2.59 -7.55 -5.49
CA GLY A 19 -3.48 -6.56 -6.10
C GLY A 19 -2.94 -5.15 -5.94
N LEU A 20 -2.48 -4.80 -4.75
CA LEU A 20 -1.91 -3.48 -4.53
C LEU A 20 -0.63 -3.29 -5.33
N ALA A 21 0.22 -4.31 -5.35
CA ALA A 21 1.47 -4.24 -6.10
C ALA A 21 1.21 -4.05 -7.60
N ASP A 22 0.20 -4.73 -8.13
CA ASP A 22 -0.13 -4.61 -9.54
C ASP A 22 -0.58 -3.20 -9.89
N VAL A 23 -1.39 -2.59 -9.04
CA VAL A 23 -1.87 -1.23 -9.31
C VAL A 23 -0.73 -0.23 -9.30
N ILE A 24 0.20 -0.39 -8.37
CA ILE A 24 1.31 0.53 -8.24
C ILE A 24 2.40 0.24 -9.27
N GLY A 25 2.51 -1.00 -9.69
CA GLY A 25 3.53 -1.39 -10.67
C GLY A 25 4.83 -1.86 -10.04
N ILE A 26 4.74 -2.48 -8.88
CA ILE A 26 5.92 -3.04 -8.20
C ILE A 26 5.65 -4.49 -7.87
N SER A 27 6.63 -5.18 -7.32
CA SER A 27 6.47 -6.59 -7.00
C SER A 27 5.73 -6.78 -5.69
N ARG A 28 5.05 -7.92 -5.57
CA ARG A 28 4.38 -8.26 -4.34
C ARG A 28 5.36 -8.36 -3.17
N GLN A 29 6.56 -8.86 -3.45
CA GLN A 29 7.57 -8.98 -2.41
C GLN A 29 7.91 -7.62 -1.80
N THR A 30 7.89 -6.57 -2.62
CA THR A 30 8.16 -5.23 -2.11
C THR A 30 7.06 -4.79 -1.15
N ILE A 31 5.80 -5.01 -1.48
CA ILE A 31 4.70 -4.69 -0.59
C ILE A 31 4.83 -5.49 0.71
N SER A 32 5.11 -6.78 0.58
CA SER A 32 5.26 -7.64 1.76
C SER A 32 6.37 -7.13 2.67
N ALA A 33 7.51 -6.77 2.10
CA ALA A 33 8.64 -6.29 2.87
C ALA A 33 8.33 -4.97 3.57
N ILE A 34 7.60 -4.09 2.91
CA ILE A 34 7.20 -2.83 3.53
C ILE A 34 6.28 -3.10 4.71
N GLU A 35 5.32 -3.98 4.54
CA GLU A 35 4.38 -4.28 5.62
C GLU A 35 5.06 -4.93 6.82
N LYS A 36 6.10 -5.71 6.57
CA LYS A 36 6.85 -6.34 7.65
C LYS A 36 7.85 -5.40 8.31
N GLY A 37 8.06 -4.23 7.73
CA GLY A 37 9.03 -3.30 8.25
C GLY A 37 10.47 -3.65 7.87
N GLU A 38 10.64 -4.50 6.87
CA GLU A 38 11.96 -4.92 6.40
C GLU A 38 12.51 -4.02 5.30
N TYR A 39 11.67 -3.19 4.74
CA TYR A 39 12.07 -2.31 3.65
C TYR A 39 11.40 -0.97 3.84
N ASN A 40 12.18 0.10 3.81
CA ASN A 40 11.65 1.45 3.91
C ASN A 40 11.49 1.99 2.50
N PRO A 41 10.26 2.25 2.06
CA PRO A 41 10.08 2.76 0.70
C PRO A 41 10.64 4.16 0.56
N THR A 42 10.99 4.51 -0.66
CA THR A 42 11.35 5.90 -0.94
C THR A 42 10.12 6.76 -0.75
N ILE A 43 10.34 8.06 -0.62
CA ILE A 43 9.22 8.99 -0.48
C ILE A 43 8.31 8.91 -1.68
N ASP A 44 8.87 8.82 -2.88
CA ASP A 44 8.06 8.71 -4.10
C ASP A 44 7.18 7.48 -4.06
N LEU A 45 7.73 6.35 -3.66
CA LEU A 45 6.96 5.11 -3.60
C LEU A 45 5.88 5.21 -2.52
N TYR A 46 6.23 5.78 -1.38
CA TYR A 46 5.26 5.92 -0.31
C TYR A 46 4.09 6.79 -0.75
N ILE A 47 4.37 7.89 -1.44
CA ILE A 47 3.33 8.76 -1.96
C ILE A 47 2.45 8.01 -2.96
N ALA A 48 3.06 7.19 -3.83
CA ALA A 48 2.30 6.41 -4.79
C ALA A 48 1.34 5.44 -4.10
N ILE A 49 1.81 4.80 -3.04
CA ILE A 49 0.98 3.89 -2.26
C ILE A 49 -0.18 4.66 -1.64
N CYS A 50 0.11 5.79 -1.03
CA CYS A 50 -0.93 6.58 -0.38
C CYS A 50 -1.97 7.07 -1.37
N LYS A 51 -1.53 7.55 -2.53
CA LYS A 51 -2.46 8.01 -3.53
C LYS A 51 -3.34 6.89 -4.06
N THR A 52 -2.76 5.72 -4.24
CA THR A 52 -3.52 4.57 -4.71
C THR A 52 -4.62 4.21 -3.72
N LEU A 53 -4.26 4.13 -2.45
CA LEU A 53 -5.25 3.81 -1.42
C LEU A 53 -6.30 4.90 -1.29
N ASP A 54 -5.88 6.16 -1.39
CA ASP A 54 -6.80 7.26 -1.34
C ASP A 54 -7.78 7.23 -2.49
N GLN A 55 -7.35 6.92 -3.68
CA GLN A 55 -8.25 6.84 -4.81
C GLN A 55 -9.30 5.75 -4.62
N LEU A 56 -8.91 4.67 -4.01
CA LEU A 56 -9.86 3.60 -3.74
C LEU A 56 -10.88 3.98 -2.68
N PHE A 57 -10.49 4.88 -1.76
CA PHE A 57 -11.37 5.33 -0.75
C PHE A 57 -12.02 6.60 -1.07
N GLY A 58 -11.51 7.25 -2.10
CA GLY A 58 -11.61 8.65 -2.30
C GLY A 58 -12.90 9.25 -2.19
N GLU A 59 -13.81 8.62 -2.73
CA GLU A 59 -15.00 9.26 -2.73
C GLU A 59 -15.56 9.33 -1.41
N ALA A 60 -15.10 8.61 -0.53
CA ALA A 60 -15.62 8.66 0.76
C ALA A 60 -15.46 9.97 1.40
N GLU A 61 -14.57 10.70 0.94
CA GLU A 61 -14.36 11.87 1.55
C GLU A 61 -15.16 12.84 1.18
N ASP A 62 -15.56 13.03 0.70
CA ASP A 62 -16.19 14.14 0.36
C ASP A 62 -16.89 14.51 0.78
#